data_2c95051255a864b6a9bf3716a94bf67a
#
_entry.id   2c95051255a864b6a9bf3716a94bf67a
#
_cell.length_a   1.000
_cell.length_b   1.000
_cell.length_c   1.000
_cell.angle_alpha   90.00
_cell.angle_beta   90.00
_cell.angle_gamma   90.00
#
_symmetry.space_group_name_H-M   'P 1'
#
loop_
_entity.id
_entity.type
_entity.pdbx_description
1 polymer ?
#
loop_
_entity_poly.entity_id
_entity_poly.type
_entity_poly.pdbx_seq_one_letter_code
_entity_poly.pdbx_strand_id
1 'polypeptide(L)'
;MQHYARLDVSRNTNHSYIDRDQRDAWSLAFSLLSDLTPDLSHTLALEYQDEHEDSPYWGTPVLNPKAGELKIDRHNRFNNYNVADGRYEQRTIWARSIIDYRLNDSTTLKNTLYHLDSQRDYRNLETYQYNANNTAVNRSTAYQVRHQGEQNGNQFELRHDDSLFGLSTTWSGGFEYKVNSTTNTPWNVPGNSTVDPNNFDPGHFFDLPRTRERFGKDKTNEVTTKALFVENRLGLTDTLSLLTGLRYDAIDLDVTNHRAITATNPGHFKRNWEPVTGRVGLTYQFIPTANVYVQYSTAAEQPNTTTQVFDVSTGKQWEVGSKFDYLDGRGSATAAAYKIERKDFAVTDPQDPSNSIPVGAQSSKGIELASSLRITPRLLAEGNFAWVDAEYDDFNEKIASGAVVSRKGNTPTNVPKRVGNLWLTYDFAEDWQGGVDARYVAQVYADNANTQTVPAYTLFGTFLRYKVDSHTSVTGRVRNLTNEVYAEFAHVSPAYYLGSPRTFELAVQTRF
;
A
#
# COMPACT_ATOMS: atom_id res chain seq x y z
N MET A 1 23.38 6.76 32.76
CA MET A 1 23.33 6.72 31.29
C MET A 1 23.31 5.25 30.90
N GLN A 2 22.27 4.81 30.17
CA GLN A 2 22.13 3.44 29.68
C GLN A 2 22.01 3.49 28.17
N HIS A 3 22.55 2.46 27.49
CA HIS A 3 22.51 2.36 26.03
C HIS A 3 21.99 0.99 25.63
N TYR A 4 21.07 0.99 24.66
CA TYR A 4 20.48 -0.21 24.09
C TYR A 4 20.66 -0.20 22.58
N ALA A 5 21.32 -1.20 22.07
CA ALA A 5 21.53 -1.37 20.63
C ALA A 5 20.70 -2.55 20.11
N ARG A 6 20.11 -2.36 18.91
CA ARG A 6 19.44 -3.41 18.17
C ARG A 6 19.94 -3.44 16.74
N LEU A 7 20.22 -4.62 16.25
CA LEU A 7 20.60 -4.88 14.86
C LEU A 7 19.71 -5.98 14.30
N ASP A 8 19.03 -5.69 13.22
CA ASP A 8 18.28 -6.66 12.45
C ASP A 8 18.89 -6.75 11.05
N VAL A 9 19.17 -7.98 10.59
CA VAL A 9 19.68 -8.27 9.26
C VAL A 9 18.81 -9.34 8.64
N SER A 10 18.32 -9.10 7.42
CA SER A 10 17.60 -10.12 6.67
C SER A 10 18.06 -10.18 5.23
N ARG A 11 18.00 -11.36 4.67
CA ARG A 11 18.11 -11.62 3.24
C ARG A 11 16.91 -12.42 2.77
N ASN A 12 16.31 -11.99 1.69
CA ASN A 12 15.22 -12.69 1.05
C ASN A 12 15.62 -13.01 -0.39
N THR A 13 15.74 -14.29 -0.71
CA THR A 13 15.95 -14.77 -2.07
C THR A 13 14.73 -15.56 -2.51
N ASN A 14 14.18 -15.25 -3.67
CA ASN A 14 13.01 -15.91 -4.21
C ASN A 14 13.23 -16.28 -5.67
N HIS A 15 12.95 -17.55 -6.00
CA HIS A 15 12.69 -18.00 -7.36
C HIS A 15 11.19 -18.13 -7.49
N SER A 16 10.57 -17.19 -8.19
CA SER A 16 9.12 -17.14 -8.41
C SER A 16 8.59 -18.42 -9.06
N TYR A 17 7.28 -18.63 -8.97
CA TYR A 17 6.58 -19.63 -9.79
C TYR A 17 6.40 -19.16 -11.24
N ILE A 18 6.76 -17.93 -11.54
CA ILE A 18 6.79 -17.34 -12.88
C ILE A 18 8.20 -17.53 -13.46
N ASP A 19 8.29 -17.93 -14.72
CA ASP A 19 9.56 -18.19 -15.38
C ASP A 19 10.51 -16.98 -15.36
N ARG A 20 11.77 -17.20 -15.02
CA ARG A 20 12.85 -16.20 -15.00
C ARG A 20 12.68 -15.05 -14.00
N ASP A 21 11.61 -15.03 -13.23
CA ASP A 21 11.39 -14.02 -12.18
C ASP A 21 12.15 -14.46 -10.93
N GLN A 22 13.23 -13.73 -10.61
CA GLN A 22 14.12 -14.02 -9.48
C GLN A 22 14.39 -12.74 -8.71
N ARG A 23 14.29 -12.83 -7.40
CA ARG A 23 14.48 -11.69 -6.50
C ARG A 23 15.54 -11.99 -5.45
N ASP A 24 16.43 -11.04 -5.19
CA ASP A 24 17.35 -11.02 -4.05
C ASP A 24 17.23 -9.66 -3.36
N ALA A 25 16.93 -9.67 -2.07
CA ALA A 25 16.78 -8.46 -1.28
C ALA A 25 17.51 -8.58 0.06
N TRP A 26 18.26 -7.53 0.41
CA TRP A 26 18.90 -7.37 1.70
C TRP A 26 18.24 -6.23 2.47
N SER A 27 18.06 -6.42 3.75
CA SER A 27 17.63 -5.37 4.66
C SER A 27 18.49 -5.38 5.91
N LEU A 28 18.90 -4.19 6.33
CA LEU A 28 19.63 -3.95 7.57
C LEU A 28 18.92 -2.83 8.32
N ALA A 29 18.60 -3.05 9.60
CA ALA A 29 18.10 -2.02 10.49
C ALA A 29 18.93 -1.99 11.77
N PHE A 30 19.44 -0.81 12.09
CA PHE A 30 20.20 -0.55 13.30
C PHE A 30 19.51 0.55 14.11
N SER A 31 19.42 0.39 15.42
CA SER A 31 19.01 1.45 16.31
C SER A 31 19.85 1.47 17.59
N LEU A 32 20.13 2.66 18.07
CA LEU A 32 20.81 2.92 19.33
C LEU A 32 19.97 3.89 20.17
N LEU A 33 19.33 3.37 21.22
CA LEU A 33 18.66 4.17 22.23
C LEU A 33 19.67 4.50 23.35
N SER A 34 19.77 5.75 23.71
CA SER A 34 20.62 6.26 24.77
C SER A 34 19.79 7.06 25.78
N ASP A 35 19.63 6.54 27.00
CA ASP A 35 19.07 7.27 28.13
C ASP A 35 20.14 8.22 28.70
N LEU A 36 20.11 9.48 28.24
CA LEU A 36 21.11 10.51 28.60
C LEU A 36 20.90 10.97 30.04
N THR A 37 19.63 11.14 30.41
CA THR A 37 19.18 11.42 31.82
C THR A 37 17.91 10.59 32.06
N PRO A 38 17.35 10.57 33.31
CA PRO A 38 16.05 9.96 33.58
C PRO A 38 14.88 10.52 32.74
N ASP A 39 15.03 11.76 32.23
CA ASP A 39 14.00 12.48 31.52
C ASP A 39 14.32 12.72 30.04
N LEU A 40 15.53 12.40 29.60
CA LEU A 40 15.98 12.65 28.24
C LEU A 40 16.54 11.39 27.60
N SER A 41 15.95 10.95 26.52
CA SER A 41 16.48 9.87 25.66
C SER A 41 16.72 10.33 24.24
N HIS A 42 17.67 9.69 23.59
CA HIS A 42 18.01 9.91 22.18
C HIS A 42 18.11 8.58 21.47
N THR A 43 17.39 8.45 20.34
CA THR A 43 17.44 7.28 19.46
C THR A 43 18.05 7.67 18.11
N LEU A 44 19.14 7.01 17.74
CA LEU A 44 19.61 6.98 16.37
C LEU A 44 19.09 5.71 15.69
N ALA A 45 18.48 5.83 14.52
CA ALA A 45 18.01 4.71 13.73
C ALA A 45 18.48 4.84 12.28
N LEU A 46 18.99 3.73 11.72
CA LEU A 46 19.44 3.63 10.34
C LEU A 46 18.83 2.37 9.72
N GLU A 47 18.17 2.55 8.59
CA GLU A 47 17.65 1.44 7.78
C GLU A 47 18.27 1.50 6.38
N TYR A 48 18.68 0.35 5.88
CA TYR A 48 19.20 0.15 4.53
C TYR A 48 18.47 -1.01 3.88
N GLN A 49 18.02 -0.82 2.67
CA GLN A 49 17.44 -1.85 1.82
C GLN A 49 18.06 -1.80 0.44
N ASP A 50 18.41 -2.97 -0.07
CA ASP A 50 18.89 -3.19 -1.44
C ASP A 50 18.13 -4.37 -2.03
N GLU A 51 17.57 -4.18 -3.21
CA GLU A 51 16.73 -5.14 -3.87
C GLU A 51 17.06 -5.22 -5.34
N HIS A 52 17.18 -6.44 -5.83
CA HIS A 52 17.39 -6.75 -7.24
C HIS A 52 16.39 -7.84 -7.66
N GLU A 53 15.74 -7.65 -8.81
CA GLU A 53 14.84 -8.60 -9.40
C GLU A 53 15.12 -8.73 -10.90
N ASP A 54 15.39 -9.98 -11.34
CA ASP A 54 15.59 -10.33 -12.74
C ASP A 54 14.25 -10.61 -13.40
N SER A 55 14.07 -10.11 -14.62
CA SER A 55 12.87 -10.34 -15.42
C SER A 55 11.55 -10.20 -14.64
N PRO A 56 11.29 -9.09 -13.97
CA PRO A 56 10.10 -8.94 -13.12
C PRO A 56 8.81 -9.23 -13.88
N TYR A 57 7.88 -9.85 -13.17
CA TYR A 57 6.59 -10.26 -13.71
C TYR A 57 5.61 -9.09 -13.85
N TRP A 58 5.12 -8.85 -15.07
CA TRP A 58 4.14 -7.79 -15.40
C TRP A 58 2.75 -8.31 -15.75
N GLY A 59 2.41 -9.50 -15.25
CA GLY A 59 1.09 -10.10 -15.39
C GLY A 59 1.00 -11.12 -16.51
N THR A 60 -0.05 -11.94 -16.47
CA THR A 60 -0.41 -12.95 -17.47
C THR A 60 -1.50 -12.40 -18.37
N PRO A 61 -1.34 -12.41 -19.70
CA PRO A 61 -2.35 -11.91 -20.63
C PRO A 61 -3.62 -12.76 -20.59
N VAL A 62 -4.78 -12.10 -20.71
CA VAL A 62 -6.09 -12.76 -20.76
C VAL A 62 -6.44 -13.22 -22.17
N LEU A 63 -7.19 -14.32 -22.28
CA LEU A 63 -7.68 -14.84 -23.54
C LEU A 63 -8.79 -13.94 -24.14
N ASN A 64 -8.90 -13.95 -25.47
CA ASN A 64 -10.04 -13.35 -26.16
C ASN A 64 -11.26 -14.32 -26.19
N PRO A 65 -12.49 -13.80 -26.20
CA PRO A 65 -12.87 -12.38 -26.16
C PRO A 65 -12.69 -11.76 -24.77
N LYS A 66 -12.28 -10.50 -24.71
CA LYS A 66 -12.08 -9.73 -23.47
C LYS A 66 -13.40 -9.06 -23.04
N ALA A 67 -14.39 -9.86 -22.69
CA ALA A 67 -15.70 -9.38 -22.26
C ALA A 67 -16.30 -10.33 -21.22
N GLY A 68 -17.08 -9.80 -20.29
CA GLY A 68 -17.64 -10.56 -19.19
C GLY A 68 -16.55 -11.07 -18.24
N GLU A 69 -16.67 -12.32 -17.79
CA GLU A 69 -15.64 -12.94 -16.97
C GLU A 69 -14.39 -13.25 -17.79
N LEU A 70 -13.30 -12.57 -17.46
CA LEU A 70 -12.02 -12.71 -18.15
C LEU A 70 -11.38 -14.07 -17.84
N LYS A 71 -10.76 -14.68 -18.85
CA LYS A 71 -10.15 -16.01 -18.76
C LYS A 71 -8.64 -15.94 -18.99
N ILE A 72 -7.90 -16.71 -18.18
CA ILE A 72 -6.46 -16.89 -18.35
C ILE A 72 -6.17 -18.18 -19.10
N ASP A 73 -5.07 -18.20 -19.84
CA ASP A 73 -4.51 -19.42 -20.38
C ASP A 73 -3.83 -20.22 -19.25
N ARG A 74 -4.51 -21.28 -18.78
CA ARG A 74 -4.00 -22.13 -17.72
C ARG A 74 -2.76 -22.93 -18.09
N HIS A 75 -2.53 -23.16 -19.40
CA HIS A 75 -1.35 -23.87 -19.89
C HIS A 75 -0.11 -23.00 -19.77
N ASN A 76 -0.20 -21.75 -20.25
CA ASN A 76 0.90 -20.80 -20.30
C ASN A 76 0.93 -19.81 -19.12
N ARG A 77 0.22 -20.11 -18.02
CA ARG A 77 0.06 -19.16 -16.89
C ARG A 77 1.34 -18.78 -16.18
N PHE A 78 2.39 -19.60 -16.30
CA PHE A 78 3.68 -19.35 -15.66
C PHE A 78 4.68 -18.68 -16.60
N ASN A 79 4.34 -18.51 -17.87
CA ASN A 79 5.21 -17.85 -18.82
C ASN A 79 5.41 -16.38 -18.43
N ASN A 80 6.66 -15.96 -18.40
CA ASN A 80 7.03 -14.57 -18.27
C ASN A 80 7.30 -13.98 -19.65
N TYR A 81 6.41 -13.12 -20.12
CA TYR A 81 6.55 -12.49 -21.43
C TYR A 81 7.48 -11.28 -21.44
N ASN A 82 8.14 -10.95 -20.31
CA ASN A 82 9.17 -9.92 -20.24
C ASN A 82 10.43 -10.33 -21.02
N VAL A 83 11.29 -9.37 -21.32
CA VAL A 83 12.62 -9.61 -21.91
C VAL A 83 13.53 -10.35 -20.93
N ALA A 84 14.50 -11.11 -21.45
CA ALA A 84 15.42 -11.92 -20.62
C ALA A 84 16.30 -11.08 -19.71
N ASP A 85 16.66 -9.86 -20.11
CA ASP A 85 17.45 -8.90 -19.36
C ASP A 85 16.59 -7.78 -18.72
N GLY A 86 15.28 -8.04 -18.53
CA GLY A 86 14.41 -7.23 -17.71
C GLY A 86 14.93 -7.15 -16.26
N ARG A 87 14.79 -6.00 -15.62
CA ARG A 87 15.28 -5.82 -14.26
C ARG A 87 14.50 -4.79 -13.47
N TYR A 88 14.53 -4.96 -12.16
CA TYR A 88 14.12 -3.97 -11.18
C TYR A 88 15.18 -3.91 -10.08
N GLU A 89 15.68 -2.73 -9.79
CA GLU A 89 16.69 -2.48 -8.78
C GLU A 89 16.19 -1.34 -7.89
N GLN A 90 16.26 -1.53 -6.58
CA GLN A 90 15.90 -0.48 -5.62
C GLN A 90 16.89 -0.44 -4.47
N ARG A 91 17.35 0.76 -4.12
CA ARG A 91 18.12 1.02 -2.91
C ARG A 91 17.45 2.12 -2.11
N THR A 92 17.33 1.91 -0.80
CA THR A 92 16.77 2.89 0.12
C THR A 92 17.65 3.01 1.37
N ILE A 93 17.91 4.22 1.79
CA ILE A 93 18.55 4.56 3.06
C ILE A 93 17.61 5.46 3.84
N TRP A 94 17.33 5.12 5.09
CA TRP A 94 16.52 5.93 5.98
C TRP A 94 17.23 6.14 7.31
N ALA A 95 17.63 7.38 7.61
CA ALA A 95 18.29 7.78 8.84
C ALA A 95 17.36 8.66 9.67
N ARG A 96 17.30 8.41 10.99
CA ARG A 96 16.50 9.19 11.93
C ARG A 96 17.26 9.47 13.21
N SER A 97 17.09 10.70 13.73
CA SER A 97 17.52 11.11 15.05
C SER A 97 16.28 11.57 15.82
N ILE A 98 15.97 10.86 16.91
CA ILE A 98 14.76 11.07 17.68
C ILE A 98 15.17 11.44 19.10
N ILE A 99 14.71 12.60 19.58
CA ILE A 99 14.87 13.08 20.95
C ILE A 99 13.49 13.01 21.60
N ASP A 100 13.41 12.29 22.73
CA ASP A 100 12.25 12.28 23.61
C ASP A 100 12.68 12.92 24.96
N TYR A 101 11.99 13.98 25.37
CA TYR A 101 12.30 14.73 26.57
C TYR A 101 11.06 14.96 27.44
N ARG A 102 11.07 14.41 28.63
CA ARG A 102 10.07 14.66 29.66
C ARG A 102 10.44 15.91 30.43
N LEU A 103 9.78 17.04 30.12
CA LEU A 103 9.98 18.31 30.80
C LEU A 103 9.54 18.27 32.25
N ASN A 104 8.42 17.57 32.51
CA ASN A 104 7.84 17.30 33.83
C ASN A 104 6.85 16.14 33.70
N ASP A 105 6.13 15.82 34.80
CA ASP A 105 5.21 14.68 34.86
C ASP A 105 4.03 14.78 33.87
N SER A 106 3.68 15.99 33.43
CA SER A 106 2.56 16.23 32.52
C SER A 106 2.98 16.64 31.09
N THR A 107 4.28 16.92 30.84
CA THR A 107 4.71 17.49 29.57
C THR A 107 5.87 16.73 28.97
N THR A 108 5.69 16.25 27.74
CA THR A 108 6.74 15.60 26.94
C THR A 108 6.95 16.33 25.62
N LEU A 109 8.22 16.41 25.20
CA LEU A 109 8.64 16.92 23.91
C LEU A 109 9.24 15.78 23.11
N LYS A 110 8.93 15.74 21.82
CA LYS A 110 9.55 14.84 20.86
C LYS A 110 10.03 15.63 19.65
N ASN A 111 11.27 15.38 19.24
CA ASN A 111 11.79 15.92 17.99
C ASN A 111 12.33 14.78 17.14
N THR A 112 11.90 14.71 15.88
CA THR A 112 12.36 13.74 14.92
C THR A 112 12.97 14.45 13.73
N LEU A 113 14.29 14.33 13.55
CA LEU A 113 15.00 14.71 12.34
C LEU A 113 15.18 13.45 11.49
N TYR A 114 14.91 13.54 10.19
CA TYR A 114 15.02 12.39 9.31
C TYR A 114 15.53 12.74 7.91
N HIS A 115 16.20 11.75 7.33
CA HIS A 115 16.68 11.75 5.95
C HIS A 115 16.34 10.41 5.30
N LEU A 116 15.74 10.47 4.11
CA LEU A 116 15.45 9.34 3.25
C LEU A 116 16.09 9.59 1.88
N ASP A 117 16.90 8.64 1.40
CA ASP A 117 17.38 8.57 0.01
C ASP A 117 16.89 7.28 -0.62
N SER A 118 16.29 7.36 -1.80
CA SER A 118 15.77 6.21 -2.52
C SER A 118 16.07 6.32 -4.01
N GLN A 119 16.63 5.26 -4.56
CA GLN A 119 16.81 5.13 -6.00
C GLN A 119 16.14 3.84 -6.47
N ARG A 120 15.34 3.95 -7.53
CA ARG A 120 14.73 2.82 -8.23
C ARG A 120 15.09 2.90 -9.71
N ASP A 121 15.54 1.78 -10.25
CA ASP A 121 15.96 1.64 -11.64
C ASP A 121 15.34 0.38 -12.23
N TYR A 122 14.55 0.49 -13.29
CA TYR A 122 14.00 -0.69 -13.93
C TYR A 122 13.91 -0.57 -15.45
N ARG A 123 13.81 -1.74 -16.12
CA ARG A 123 13.79 -1.89 -17.56
C ARG A 123 12.99 -3.12 -17.93
N ASN A 124 11.87 -2.95 -18.65
CA ASN A 124 10.89 -4.00 -18.87
C ASN A 124 10.11 -3.82 -20.16
N LEU A 125 9.48 -4.92 -20.64
CA LEU A 125 8.28 -4.88 -21.45
C LEU A 125 7.06 -5.06 -20.53
N GLU A 126 6.07 -4.16 -20.60
CA GLU A 126 5.01 -4.09 -19.59
C GLU A 126 3.61 -4.44 -20.09
N THR A 127 3.42 -4.62 -21.39
CA THR A 127 2.09 -4.90 -21.96
C THR A 127 2.09 -6.17 -22.76
N TYR A 128 1.20 -7.11 -22.41
CA TYR A 128 1.04 -8.40 -23.07
C TYR A 128 -0.41 -8.64 -23.45
N GLN A 129 -0.66 -8.96 -24.73
CA GLN A 129 -2.01 -9.20 -25.22
C GLN A 129 -2.03 -10.35 -26.20
N TYR A 130 -2.94 -11.29 -26.04
CA TYR A 130 -3.24 -12.25 -27.07
C TYR A 130 -3.79 -11.57 -28.33
N ASN A 131 -3.44 -12.09 -29.50
CA ASN A 131 -4.11 -11.77 -30.76
C ASN A 131 -5.55 -12.31 -30.75
N ALA A 132 -6.37 -11.93 -31.74
CA ALA A 132 -7.81 -12.21 -31.73
C ALA A 132 -8.16 -13.73 -31.67
N ASN A 133 -7.29 -14.60 -32.14
CA ASN A 133 -7.48 -16.06 -32.18
C ASN A 133 -6.64 -16.80 -31.11
N ASN A 134 -6.00 -16.09 -30.18
CA ASN A 134 -5.19 -16.64 -29.08
C ASN A 134 -4.01 -17.53 -29.54
N THR A 135 -3.43 -17.26 -30.70
CA THR A 135 -2.30 -18.03 -31.23
C THR A 135 -0.95 -17.36 -31.05
N ALA A 136 -0.94 -16.08 -30.68
CA ALA A 136 0.27 -15.32 -30.44
C ALA A 136 0.04 -14.26 -29.37
N VAL A 137 1.11 -13.88 -28.65
CA VAL A 137 1.13 -12.79 -27.67
C VAL A 137 1.88 -11.61 -28.27
N ASN A 138 1.19 -10.48 -28.41
CA ASN A 138 1.78 -9.20 -28.76
C ASN A 138 2.33 -8.57 -27.47
N ARG A 139 3.61 -8.21 -27.50
CA ARG A 139 4.33 -7.54 -26.41
C ARG A 139 4.62 -6.11 -26.84
N SER A 140 4.39 -5.14 -25.94
CA SER A 140 4.60 -3.72 -26.21
C SER A 140 4.94 -2.95 -24.92
N THR A 141 5.13 -1.64 -25.06
CA THR A 141 5.50 -0.76 -23.94
C THR A 141 6.85 -1.15 -23.35
N ALA A 142 7.92 -0.98 -24.13
CA ALA A 142 9.28 -1.08 -23.62
C ALA A 142 9.55 0.15 -22.74
N TYR A 143 9.73 -0.09 -21.45
CA TYR A 143 9.87 0.96 -20.48
C TYR A 143 11.18 0.84 -19.71
N GLN A 144 11.96 1.93 -19.72
CA GLN A 144 13.14 2.08 -18.90
C GLN A 144 12.98 3.35 -18.06
N VAL A 145 13.16 3.23 -16.75
CA VAL A 145 13.00 4.39 -15.86
C VAL A 145 14.00 4.35 -14.72
N ARG A 146 14.48 5.55 -14.34
CA ARG A 146 15.14 5.80 -13.07
C ARG A 146 14.34 6.83 -12.30
N HIS A 147 13.99 6.49 -11.07
CA HIS A 147 13.48 7.41 -10.09
C HIS A 147 14.51 7.62 -8.99
N GLN A 148 14.81 8.87 -8.69
CA GLN A 148 15.64 9.25 -7.56
C GLN A 148 14.78 10.13 -6.65
N GLY A 149 14.72 9.81 -5.37
CA GLY A 149 13.96 10.54 -4.37
C GLY A 149 14.79 10.81 -3.13
N GLU A 150 14.77 12.04 -2.66
CA GLU A 150 15.38 12.45 -1.41
C GLU A 150 14.34 13.18 -0.57
N GLN A 151 14.24 12.84 0.70
CA GLN A 151 13.37 13.53 1.65
C GLN A 151 14.14 13.89 2.90
N ASN A 152 14.10 15.16 3.26
CA ASN A 152 14.63 15.70 4.51
C ASN A 152 13.50 16.31 5.31
N GLY A 153 13.44 16.05 6.61
CA GLY A 153 12.39 16.65 7.44
C GLY A 153 12.72 16.70 8.92
N ASN A 154 12.05 17.63 9.58
CA ASN A 154 12.03 17.76 11.01
C ASN A 154 10.59 17.88 11.50
N GLN A 155 10.22 17.07 12.47
CA GLN A 155 8.94 17.13 13.15
C GLN A 155 9.18 17.37 14.64
N PHE A 156 8.53 18.38 15.18
CA PHE A 156 8.50 18.69 16.60
C PHE A 156 7.10 18.50 17.14
N GLU A 157 6.99 17.78 18.25
CA GLU A 157 5.73 17.50 18.95
C GLU A 157 5.85 17.84 20.43
N LEU A 158 4.80 18.43 20.97
CA LEU A 158 4.59 18.64 22.39
C LEU A 158 3.30 17.92 22.79
N ARG A 159 3.37 17.11 23.83
CA ARG A 159 2.21 16.55 24.52
C ARG A 159 2.12 17.12 25.92
N HIS A 160 0.91 17.49 26.30
CA HIS A 160 0.63 18.05 27.64
C HIS A 160 -0.67 17.48 28.21
N ASP A 161 -0.56 16.85 29.37
CA ASP A 161 -1.71 16.37 30.17
C ASP A 161 -2.07 17.40 31.20
N ASP A 162 -3.34 17.85 31.27
CA ASP A 162 -3.84 18.94 32.12
C ASP A 162 -5.29 18.69 32.53
N SER A 163 -5.88 19.64 33.18
CA SER A 163 -7.31 19.72 33.43
C SER A 163 -7.89 21.05 32.94
N LEU A 164 -8.95 20.97 32.14
CA LEU A 164 -9.70 22.10 31.63
C LEU A 164 -11.08 22.13 32.28
N PHE A 165 -11.37 23.17 33.09
CA PHE A 165 -12.61 23.29 33.88
C PHE A 165 -12.89 22.06 34.78
N GLY A 166 -11.84 21.44 35.33
CA GLY A 166 -11.95 20.23 36.14
C GLY A 166 -12.09 18.92 35.37
N LEU A 167 -12.09 18.95 34.02
CA LEU A 167 -12.13 17.79 33.13
C LEU A 167 -10.70 17.41 32.69
N SER A 168 -10.39 16.12 32.71
CA SER A 168 -9.09 15.64 32.20
C SER A 168 -8.91 15.94 30.72
N THR A 169 -7.77 16.51 30.36
CA THR A 169 -7.48 16.85 28.97
C THR A 169 -6.04 16.48 28.62
N THR A 170 -5.85 15.97 27.40
CA THR A 170 -4.54 15.76 26.80
C THR A 170 -4.45 16.57 25.51
N TRP A 171 -3.45 17.44 25.44
CA TRP A 171 -3.11 18.20 24.25
C TRP A 171 -1.90 17.58 23.56
N SER A 172 -1.94 17.51 22.24
CA SER A 172 -0.81 17.15 21.38
C SER A 172 -0.74 18.14 20.24
N GLY A 173 0.42 18.70 19.97
CA GLY A 173 0.56 19.64 18.89
C GLY A 173 2.00 19.87 18.50
N GLY A 174 2.22 20.45 17.34
CA GLY A 174 3.57 20.66 16.85
C GLY A 174 3.62 21.24 15.44
N PHE A 175 4.83 21.19 14.90
CA PHE A 175 5.08 21.60 13.52
C PHE A 175 5.91 20.56 12.78
N GLU A 176 5.77 20.54 11.46
CA GLU A 176 6.59 19.75 10.55
C GLU A 176 7.16 20.66 9.46
N TYR A 177 8.43 20.47 9.15
CA TYR A 177 9.08 21.01 7.95
C TYR A 177 9.66 19.86 7.16
N LYS A 178 9.29 19.74 5.89
CA LYS A 178 9.71 18.63 5.02
C LYS A 178 10.00 19.14 3.62
N VAL A 179 11.12 18.70 3.05
CA VAL A 179 11.47 18.88 1.65
C VAL A 179 11.59 17.51 1.01
N ASN A 180 10.87 17.30 -0.07
CA ASN A 180 10.90 16.09 -0.87
C ASN A 180 11.31 16.45 -2.31
N SER A 181 12.47 15.98 -2.74
CA SER A 181 13.00 16.15 -4.10
C SER A 181 12.89 14.84 -4.87
N THR A 182 12.34 14.87 -6.07
CA THR A 182 12.26 13.70 -6.95
C THR A 182 12.77 14.04 -8.34
N THR A 183 13.61 13.16 -8.90
CA THR A 183 14.03 13.22 -10.30
C THR A 183 13.53 11.98 -11.02
N ASN A 184 12.80 12.20 -12.11
CA ASN A 184 12.27 11.15 -12.96
C ASN A 184 13.01 11.13 -14.30
N THR A 185 13.50 9.94 -14.70
CA THR A 185 14.25 9.71 -15.94
C THR A 185 13.57 8.54 -16.70
N PRO A 186 12.35 8.75 -17.25
CA PRO A 186 11.63 7.70 -17.95
C PRO A 186 12.00 7.66 -19.43
N TRP A 187 11.86 6.47 -20.01
CA TRP A 187 11.84 6.26 -21.44
C TRP A 187 10.85 5.17 -21.79
N ASN A 188 9.73 5.55 -22.38
CA ASN A 188 8.69 4.65 -22.84
C ASN A 188 8.63 4.69 -24.36
N VAL A 189 8.74 3.52 -24.99
CA VAL A 189 8.65 3.37 -26.44
C VAL A 189 7.72 2.19 -26.77
N PRO A 190 7.15 2.16 -27.97
CA PRO A 190 6.29 1.04 -28.40
C PRO A 190 6.94 -0.33 -28.20
N GLY A 191 8.20 -0.51 -28.60
CA GLY A 191 9.00 -1.73 -28.35
C GLY A 191 8.31 -3.03 -28.78
N ASN A 192 7.57 -3.01 -29.90
CA ASN A 192 6.67 -4.09 -30.26
C ASN A 192 7.41 -5.36 -30.68
N SER A 193 6.96 -6.50 -30.17
CA SER A 193 7.32 -7.84 -30.67
C SER A 193 6.12 -8.78 -30.52
N THR A 194 6.14 -9.88 -31.27
CA THR A 194 5.09 -10.90 -31.22
C THR A 194 5.74 -12.27 -31.03
N VAL A 195 5.22 -13.06 -30.10
CA VAL A 195 5.78 -14.38 -29.76
C VAL A 195 4.71 -15.47 -29.77
N ASP A 196 5.13 -16.72 -30.01
CA ASP A 196 4.31 -17.90 -29.81
C ASP A 196 4.22 -18.18 -28.30
N PRO A 197 3.02 -18.23 -27.71
CA PRO A 197 2.87 -18.44 -26.25
C PRO A 197 3.43 -19.79 -25.76
N ASN A 198 3.56 -20.79 -26.63
CA ASN A 198 4.00 -22.14 -26.27
C ASN A 198 5.51 -22.34 -26.36
N ASN A 199 6.18 -21.55 -27.22
CA ASN A 199 7.63 -21.65 -27.39
C ASN A 199 8.18 -20.33 -27.95
N PHE A 200 8.87 -19.53 -27.13
CA PHE A 200 9.40 -18.25 -27.54
C PHE A 200 10.77 -17.93 -26.93
N ASP A 201 11.56 -17.19 -27.68
CA ASP A 201 12.73 -16.49 -27.17
C ASP A 201 12.26 -15.15 -26.57
N PRO A 202 12.52 -14.88 -25.27
CA PRO A 202 12.19 -13.61 -24.65
C PRO A 202 12.92 -12.43 -25.28
N GLY A 203 14.10 -12.62 -25.89
CA GLY A 203 14.96 -11.58 -26.44
C GLY A 203 15.50 -10.63 -25.37
N HIS A 204 16.19 -9.57 -25.79
CA HIS A 204 16.74 -8.55 -24.89
C HIS A 204 16.09 -7.20 -25.14
N PHE A 205 16.10 -6.35 -24.13
CA PHE A 205 15.45 -5.04 -24.19
C PHE A 205 15.98 -4.16 -25.32
N PHE A 206 17.31 -4.12 -25.51
CA PHE A 206 17.93 -3.27 -26.53
C PHE A 206 17.89 -3.85 -27.95
N ASP A 207 17.31 -5.03 -28.15
CA ASP A 207 17.00 -5.58 -29.46
C ASP A 207 15.63 -5.10 -29.97
N LEU A 208 14.82 -4.52 -29.07
CA LEU A 208 13.52 -3.97 -29.42
C LEU A 208 13.65 -2.61 -30.15
N PRO A 209 12.70 -2.26 -31.03
CA PRO A 209 12.73 -1.00 -31.76
C PRO A 209 12.75 0.23 -30.83
N ARG A 210 13.61 1.19 -31.16
CA ARG A 210 13.71 2.51 -30.51
C ARG A 210 14.19 2.52 -29.04
N THR A 211 14.53 1.39 -28.44
CA THR A 211 14.96 1.31 -27.03
C THR A 211 16.34 1.93 -26.79
N ARG A 212 17.15 2.20 -27.83
CA ARG A 212 18.47 2.84 -27.73
C ARG A 212 18.46 4.35 -28.02
N GLU A 213 17.32 4.93 -28.40
CA GLU A 213 17.28 6.28 -28.94
C GLU A 213 17.54 7.35 -27.87
N ARG A 214 16.96 7.19 -26.67
CA ARG A 214 17.06 8.23 -25.66
C ARG A 214 16.71 7.73 -24.25
N PHE A 215 17.61 8.02 -23.30
CA PHE A 215 17.36 7.91 -21.87
C PHE A 215 17.95 9.15 -21.19
N GLY A 216 17.12 9.99 -20.56
CA GLY A 216 17.55 11.25 -19.97
C GLY A 216 16.51 11.82 -19.01
N LYS A 217 16.94 12.73 -18.16
CA LYS A 217 16.06 13.42 -17.22
C LYS A 217 14.85 13.99 -17.93
N ASP A 218 13.68 13.77 -17.35
CA ASP A 218 12.42 14.32 -17.81
C ASP A 218 11.96 15.45 -16.90
N LYS A 219 11.87 15.18 -15.60
CA LYS A 219 11.33 16.10 -14.63
C LYS A 219 12.07 16.01 -13.30
N THR A 220 12.28 17.16 -12.69
CA THR A 220 12.70 17.29 -11.29
C THR A 220 11.61 18.06 -10.55
N ASN A 221 11.12 17.51 -9.45
CA ASN A 221 10.12 18.12 -8.58
C ASN A 221 10.74 18.33 -7.21
N GLU A 222 10.52 19.50 -6.62
CA GLU A 222 10.76 19.75 -5.21
C GLU A 222 9.45 20.16 -4.55
N VAL A 223 9.11 19.49 -3.45
CA VAL A 223 7.92 19.80 -2.66
C VAL A 223 8.36 20.15 -1.25
N THR A 224 8.15 21.40 -0.86
CA THR A 224 8.33 21.86 0.51
C THR A 224 6.99 21.88 1.22
N THR A 225 6.89 21.19 2.36
CA THR A 225 5.71 21.21 3.23
C THR A 225 6.06 21.82 4.57
N LYS A 226 5.27 22.79 5.00
CA LYS A 226 5.29 23.38 6.35
C LYS A 226 3.92 23.13 6.98
N ALA A 227 3.88 22.46 8.09
CA ALA A 227 2.62 22.13 8.73
C ALA A 227 2.59 22.53 10.20
N LEU A 228 1.40 22.93 10.64
CA LEU A 228 1.06 23.11 12.06
C LEU A 228 -0.11 22.19 12.37
N PHE A 229 -0.05 21.51 13.51
CA PHE A 229 -1.14 20.64 13.95
C PHE A 229 -1.37 20.73 15.45
N VAL A 230 -2.62 20.53 15.84
CA VAL A 230 -3.04 20.44 17.23
C VAL A 230 -4.15 19.41 17.35
N GLU A 231 -4.10 18.64 18.42
CA GLU A 231 -5.11 17.67 18.79
C GLU A 231 -5.41 17.79 20.29
N ASN A 232 -6.66 17.59 20.64
CA ASN A 232 -7.10 17.54 22.04
C ASN A 232 -8.00 16.33 22.27
N ARG A 233 -7.74 15.62 23.35
CA ARG A 233 -8.63 14.63 23.93
C ARG A 233 -9.14 15.17 25.27
N LEU A 234 -10.46 15.39 25.36
CA LEU A 234 -11.15 15.91 26.54
C LEU A 234 -12.05 14.81 27.13
N GLY A 235 -11.82 14.44 28.38
CA GLY A 235 -12.72 13.58 29.13
C GLY A 235 -13.93 14.38 29.61
N LEU A 236 -15.07 14.30 28.93
CA LEU A 236 -16.30 15.01 29.31
C LEU A 236 -16.94 14.41 30.57
N THR A 237 -16.78 13.10 30.73
CA THR A 237 -17.10 12.33 31.96
C THR A 237 -16.09 11.19 32.07
N ASP A 238 -16.19 10.36 33.12
CA ASP A 238 -15.35 9.16 33.26
C ASP A 238 -15.54 8.14 32.09
N THR A 239 -16.65 8.22 31.40
CA THR A 239 -17.04 7.28 30.33
C THR A 239 -17.20 7.90 28.95
N LEU A 240 -17.20 9.23 28.85
CA LEU A 240 -17.40 9.97 27.61
C LEU A 240 -16.18 10.84 27.30
N SER A 241 -15.55 10.66 26.14
CA SER A 241 -14.42 11.47 25.69
C SER A 241 -14.66 12.08 24.31
N LEU A 242 -14.24 13.33 24.15
CA LEU A 242 -14.23 14.06 22.89
C LEU A 242 -12.80 14.15 22.37
N LEU A 243 -12.60 13.79 21.10
CA LEU A 243 -11.35 13.98 20.36
C LEU A 243 -11.58 15.07 19.32
N THR A 244 -10.69 16.05 19.28
CA THR A 244 -10.67 17.10 18.24
C THR A 244 -9.27 17.27 17.71
N GLY A 245 -9.12 17.55 16.42
CA GLY A 245 -7.81 17.80 15.81
C GLY A 245 -7.93 18.72 14.61
N LEU A 246 -6.89 19.52 14.40
CA LEU A 246 -6.74 20.42 13.26
C LEU A 246 -5.31 20.38 12.77
N ARG A 247 -5.16 20.40 11.43
CA ARG A 247 -3.86 20.51 10.76
C ARG A 247 -3.98 21.50 9.60
N TYR A 248 -3.03 22.41 9.50
CA TYR A 248 -2.81 23.31 8.39
C TYR A 248 -1.50 22.92 7.71
N ASP A 249 -1.52 22.78 6.40
CA ASP A 249 -0.34 22.55 5.57
C ASP A 249 -0.15 23.69 4.58
N ALA A 250 1.07 24.24 4.48
CA ALA A 250 1.51 25.07 3.37
C ALA A 250 2.44 24.22 2.50
N ILE A 251 1.99 23.91 1.28
CA ILE A 251 2.66 23.03 0.35
C ILE A 251 3.12 23.84 -0.86
N ASP A 252 4.42 23.94 -1.06
CA ASP A 252 5.05 24.62 -2.20
C ASP A 252 5.65 23.57 -3.15
N LEU A 253 5.21 23.54 -4.40
CA LEU A 253 5.75 22.71 -5.47
C LEU A 253 6.56 23.55 -6.43
N ASP A 254 7.79 23.11 -6.71
CA ASP A 254 8.69 23.64 -7.76
C ASP A 254 8.99 22.54 -8.76
N VAL A 255 8.69 22.76 -10.05
CA VAL A 255 8.89 21.77 -11.11
C VAL A 255 9.79 22.32 -12.20
N THR A 256 10.84 21.55 -12.53
CA THR A 256 11.69 21.76 -13.69
C THR A 256 11.50 20.63 -14.69
N ASN A 257 10.98 20.93 -15.88
CA ASN A 257 10.90 20.02 -17.00
C ASN A 257 12.18 20.12 -17.84
N HIS A 258 12.82 18.99 -18.12
CA HIS A 258 14.06 18.93 -18.89
C HIS A 258 13.82 18.58 -20.37
N ARG A 259 12.63 18.07 -20.68
CA ARG A 259 12.20 17.69 -22.04
C ARG A 259 10.69 17.86 -22.21
N ALA A 260 10.20 17.69 -23.43
CA ALA A 260 8.79 17.90 -23.80
C ALA A 260 8.25 19.27 -23.36
N ILE A 261 9.08 20.32 -23.47
CA ILE A 261 8.72 21.70 -23.12
C ILE A 261 7.75 22.24 -24.16
N THR A 262 6.56 22.63 -23.73
CA THR A 262 5.49 23.23 -24.55
C THR A 262 4.85 24.40 -23.81
N ALA A 263 3.93 25.09 -24.45
CA ALA A 263 3.14 26.15 -23.80
C ALA A 263 2.30 25.65 -22.62
N THR A 264 1.83 24.38 -22.69
CA THR A 264 1.05 23.74 -21.64
C THR A 264 1.90 22.93 -20.64
N ASN A 265 3.17 22.69 -20.97
CA ASN A 265 4.15 22.03 -20.11
C ASN A 265 5.44 22.86 -20.09
N PRO A 266 5.48 24.03 -19.40
CA PRO A 266 6.60 24.94 -19.40
C PRO A 266 7.84 24.32 -18.77
N GLY A 267 9.04 24.82 -19.12
CA GLY A 267 10.31 24.35 -18.61
C GLY A 267 10.46 24.49 -17.08
N HIS A 268 9.75 25.45 -16.50
CA HIS A 268 9.72 25.65 -15.06
C HIS A 268 8.37 26.25 -14.65
N PHE A 269 7.82 25.76 -13.53
CA PHE A 269 6.63 26.35 -12.91
C PHE A 269 6.54 26.01 -11.43
N LYS A 270 5.72 26.80 -10.71
CA LYS A 270 5.43 26.62 -9.28
C LYS A 270 3.94 26.50 -9.05
N ARG A 271 3.58 25.78 -8.00
CA ARG A 271 2.22 25.68 -7.45
C ARG A 271 2.30 25.72 -5.94
N ASN A 272 1.26 26.24 -5.32
CA ASN A 272 1.11 26.21 -3.87
C ASN A 272 -0.31 25.84 -3.48
N TRP A 273 -0.46 25.18 -2.33
CA TRP A 273 -1.73 24.79 -1.75
C TRP A 273 -1.66 24.95 -0.24
N GLU A 274 -2.79 25.29 0.37
CA GLU A 274 -2.90 25.53 1.81
C GLU A 274 -4.12 24.76 2.40
N PRO A 275 -4.15 23.42 2.31
CA PRO A 275 -5.27 22.66 2.85
C PRO A 275 -5.32 22.73 4.38
N VAL A 276 -6.55 22.84 4.90
CA VAL A 276 -6.85 22.64 6.32
C VAL A 276 -7.62 21.34 6.46
N THR A 277 -7.14 20.45 7.31
CA THR A 277 -7.78 19.18 7.62
C THR A 277 -8.06 19.08 9.11
N GLY A 278 -9.04 18.26 9.49
CA GLY A 278 -9.37 18.08 10.90
C GLY A 278 -10.17 16.84 11.16
N ARG A 279 -10.32 16.56 12.45
CA ARG A 279 -11.16 15.47 12.95
C ARG A 279 -11.91 15.87 14.20
N VAL A 280 -13.09 15.29 14.37
CA VAL A 280 -13.85 15.30 15.60
C VAL A 280 -14.42 13.91 15.83
N GLY A 281 -14.29 13.41 17.05
CA GLY A 281 -14.76 12.08 17.43
C GLY A 281 -15.30 12.09 18.87
N LEU A 282 -16.35 11.32 19.09
CA LEU A 282 -16.93 11.10 20.39
C LEU A 282 -16.88 9.60 20.69
N THR A 283 -16.33 9.23 21.85
CA THR A 283 -16.27 7.84 22.31
C THR A 283 -17.00 7.74 23.65
N TYR A 284 -17.94 6.82 23.72
CA TYR A 284 -18.72 6.51 24.92
C TYR A 284 -18.48 5.08 25.36
N GLN A 285 -17.90 4.91 26.54
CA GLN A 285 -17.69 3.63 27.22
C GLN A 285 -18.92 3.36 28.10
N PHE A 286 -19.92 2.66 27.54
CA PHE A 286 -21.19 2.40 28.26
C PHE A 286 -21.09 1.29 29.31
N ILE A 287 -20.10 0.39 29.17
CA ILE A 287 -19.66 -0.58 30.20
C ILE A 287 -18.12 -0.70 30.15
N PRO A 288 -17.45 -1.21 31.18
CA PRO A 288 -15.99 -1.32 31.22
C PRO A 288 -15.38 -2.11 30.06
N THR A 289 -16.12 -3.05 29.49
CA THR A 289 -15.67 -3.94 28.42
C THR A 289 -16.17 -3.53 27.02
N ALA A 290 -16.92 -2.41 26.90
CA ALA A 290 -17.45 -2.01 25.61
C ALA A 290 -17.57 -0.50 25.44
N ASN A 291 -17.28 -0.04 24.24
CA ASN A 291 -17.47 1.33 23.83
C ASN A 291 -18.12 1.43 22.43
N VAL A 292 -18.73 2.57 22.20
CA VAL A 292 -19.17 3.03 20.89
C VAL A 292 -18.49 4.35 20.57
N TYR A 293 -18.26 4.60 19.29
CA TYR A 293 -17.71 5.86 18.84
C TYR A 293 -18.35 6.33 17.55
N VAL A 294 -18.32 7.62 17.36
CA VAL A 294 -18.64 8.27 16.08
C VAL A 294 -17.53 9.28 15.78
N GLN A 295 -17.08 9.32 14.54
CA GLN A 295 -16.09 10.29 14.11
C GLN A 295 -16.39 10.86 12.73
N TYR A 296 -15.95 12.10 12.55
CA TYR A 296 -15.83 12.76 11.26
C TYR A 296 -14.39 13.22 11.08
N SER A 297 -13.82 12.99 9.89
CA SER A 297 -12.49 13.44 9.57
C SER A 297 -12.39 13.90 8.11
N THR A 298 -11.46 14.82 7.87
CA THR A 298 -11.08 15.27 6.53
C THR A 298 -9.61 14.95 6.28
N ALA A 299 -9.24 14.78 5.02
CA ALA A 299 -7.88 14.51 4.58
C ALA A 299 -7.56 15.34 3.35
N ALA A 300 -6.29 15.65 3.15
CA ALA A 300 -5.77 16.24 1.93
C ALA A 300 -4.50 15.50 1.52
N GLU A 301 -4.35 15.23 0.23
CA GLU A 301 -3.20 14.54 -0.34
C GLU A 301 -2.62 15.38 -1.47
N GLN A 302 -1.31 15.67 -1.40
CA GLN A 302 -0.65 16.38 -2.47
C GLN A 302 -0.69 15.56 -3.76
N PRO A 303 -0.83 16.19 -4.94
CA PRO A 303 -0.90 15.47 -6.20
C PRO A 303 0.41 14.76 -6.52
N ASN A 304 0.29 13.62 -7.21
CA ASN A 304 1.44 12.98 -7.83
C ASN A 304 1.99 13.86 -8.96
N THR A 305 3.24 14.28 -8.83
CA THR A 305 3.88 15.26 -9.72
C THR A 305 4.81 14.65 -10.76
N THR A 306 4.81 13.33 -10.93
CA THR A 306 5.76 12.66 -11.84
C THR A 306 5.52 13.00 -13.32
N THR A 307 4.26 13.09 -13.75
CA THR A 307 3.89 13.33 -15.16
C THR A 307 3.03 14.57 -15.38
N GLN A 308 2.07 14.80 -14.48
CA GLN A 308 1.12 15.91 -14.56
C GLN A 308 0.92 16.50 -13.16
N VAL A 309 0.46 17.75 -13.10
CA VAL A 309 0.11 18.43 -11.85
C VAL A 309 -1.40 18.58 -11.77
N PHE A 310 -1.97 17.95 -10.77
CA PHE A 310 -3.39 18.03 -10.42
C PHE A 310 -3.56 18.92 -9.18
N ASP A 311 -4.79 19.22 -8.83
CA ASP A 311 -5.11 19.87 -7.57
C ASP A 311 -4.91 18.92 -6.38
N VAL A 312 -4.89 19.46 -5.15
CA VAL A 312 -4.83 18.66 -3.92
C VAL A 312 -6.08 17.79 -3.84
N SER A 313 -5.87 16.47 -3.80
CA SER A 313 -6.96 15.55 -3.55
C SER A 313 -7.48 15.72 -2.14
N THR A 314 -8.81 15.82 -1.99
CA THR A 314 -9.45 15.98 -0.69
C THR A 314 -10.35 14.80 -0.37
N GLY A 315 -10.42 14.45 0.91
CA GLY A 315 -11.27 13.39 1.42
C GLY A 315 -12.04 13.78 2.66
N LYS A 316 -13.20 13.17 2.85
CA LYS A 316 -13.95 13.22 4.10
C LYS A 316 -14.52 11.85 4.45
N GLN A 317 -14.58 11.56 5.73
CA GLN A 317 -15.06 10.30 6.26
C GLN A 317 -16.00 10.52 7.43
N TRP A 318 -17.10 9.79 7.44
CA TRP A 318 -17.92 9.51 8.59
C TRP A 318 -17.73 8.05 8.98
N GLU A 319 -17.59 7.80 10.28
CA GLU A 319 -17.49 6.45 10.80
C GLU A 319 -18.21 6.35 12.13
N VAL A 320 -18.94 5.26 12.33
CA VAL A 320 -19.51 4.84 13.60
C VAL A 320 -19.10 3.40 13.86
N GLY A 321 -18.66 3.12 15.08
CA GLY A 321 -18.22 1.78 15.42
C GLY A 321 -18.35 1.45 16.91
N SER A 322 -18.05 0.20 17.21
CA SER A 322 -18.02 -0.35 18.56
C SER A 322 -16.87 -1.32 18.72
N LYS A 323 -16.28 -1.33 19.91
CA LYS A 323 -15.28 -2.33 20.34
C LYS A 323 -15.75 -2.90 21.66
N PHE A 324 -15.75 -4.22 21.77
CA PHE A 324 -16.22 -4.87 22.98
C PHE A 324 -15.52 -6.21 23.22
N ASP A 325 -15.30 -6.50 24.51
CA ASP A 325 -14.88 -7.81 24.98
C ASP A 325 -16.09 -8.56 25.52
N TYR A 326 -16.15 -9.86 25.30
CA TYR A 326 -17.27 -10.71 25.67
C TYR A 326 -16.79 -12.05 26.23
N LEU A 327 -17.71 -12.80 26.85
CA LEU A 327 -17.42 -14.08 27.50
C LEU A 327 -16.26 -14.00 28.50
N ASP A 328 -16.31 -13.01 29.40
CA ASP A 328 -15.30 -12.78 30.45
C ASP A 328 -13.87 -12.58 29.89
N GLY A 329 -13.77 -11.82 28.77
CA GLY A 329 -12.50 -11.51 28.10
C GLY A 329 -11.94 -12.64 27.20
N ARG A 330 -12.67 -13.74 27.04
CA ARG A 330 -12.29 -14.79 26.10
C ARG A 330 -12.47 -14.39 24.63
N GLY A 331 -13.31 -13.42 24.36
CA GLY A 331 -13.53 -12.89 23.02
C GLY A 331 -13.41 -11.39 22.98
N SER A 332 -12.96 -10.86 21.85
CA SER A 332 -13.02 -9.45 21.50
C SER A 332 -13.61 -9.28 20.11
N ALA A 333 -14.35 -8.19 19.89
CA ALA A 333 -14.89 -7.89 18.58
C ALA A 333 -14.89 -6.39 18.31
N THR A 334 -14.80 -6.06 17.02
CA THR A 334 -14.96 -4.71 16.49
C THR A 334 -15.99 -4.73 15.37
N ALA A 335 -16.82 -3.69 15.32
CA ALA A 335 -17.74 -3.45 14.22
C ALA A 335 -17.69 -1.97 13.86
N ALA A 336 -17.57 -1.65 12.58
CA ALA A 336 -17.59 -0.29 12.08
C ALA A 336 -18.44 -0.19 10.82
N ALA A 337 -19.11 0.95 10.65
CA ALA A 337 -19.74 1.35 9.41
C ALA A 337 -19.21 2.74 9.04
N TYR A 338 -18.87 2.91 7.75
CA TYR A 338 -18.26 4.13 7.28
C TYR A 338 -18.83 4.62 5.95
N LYS A 339 -18.61 5.91 5.69
CA LYS A 339 -18.76 6.53 4.38
C LYS A 339 -17.58 7.45 4.14
N ILE A 340 -16.87 7.20 3.03
CA ILE A 340 -15.73 7.98 2.57
C ILE A 340 -16.09 8.63 1.23
N GLU A 341 -15.75 9.89 1.06
CA GLU A 341 -15.82 10.61 -0.22
C GLU A 341 -14.43 11.17 -0.53
N ARG A 342 -13.95 10.99 -1.75
CA ARG A 342 -12.68 11.53 -2.25
C ARG A 342 -12.92 12.33 -3.52
N LYS A 343 -12.23 13.48 -3.66
CA LYS A 343 -12.34 14.37 -4.80
C LYS A 343 -10.98 14.77 -5.34
N ASP A 344 -10.95 15.18 -6.59
CA ASP A 344 -9.80 15.80 -7.26
C ASP A 344 -8.54 14.93 -7.23
N PHE A 345 -8.68 13.63 -7.47
CA PHE A 345 -7.57 12.70 -7.55
C PHE A 345 -7.36 12.20 -8.99
N ALA A 346 -6.20 11.59 -9.23
CA ALA A 346 -5.84 11.04 -10.52
C ALA A 346 -5.81 9.51 -10.49
N VAL A 347 -6.21 8.90 -11.60
CA VAL A 347 -6.05 7.46 -11.87
C VAL A 347 -5.18 7.25 -13.10
N THR A 348 -4.57 6.10 -13.24
CA THR A 348 -3.82 5.75 -14.45
C THR A 348 -4.74 5.75 -15.66
N ASP A 349 -4.30 6.35 -16.76
CA ASP A 349 -5.02 6.33 -18.03
C ASP A 349 -5.03 4.89 -18.59
N PRO A 350 -6.21 4.26 -18.76
CA PRO A 350 -6.28 2.89 -19.30
C PRO A 350 -5.75 2.75 -20.72
N GLN A 351 -5.60 3.85 -21.45
CA GLN A 351 -5.14 3.87 -22.84
C GLN A 351 -3.66 4.21 -22.97
N ASP A 352 -3.11 4.90 -21.97
CA ASP A 352 -1.69 5.21 -21.86
C ASP A 352 -1.28 5.11 -20.39
N PRO A 353 -0.84 3.92 -19.93
CA PRO A 353 -0.45 3.69 -18.53
C PRO A 353 0.69 4.58 -18.01
N SER A 354 1.40 5.27 -18.91
CA SER A 354 2.41 6.27 -18.52
C SER A 354 1.81 7.61 -18.08
N ASN A 355 0.53 7.83 -18.31
CA ASN A 355 -0.20 9.03 -17.96
C ASN A 355 -1.26 8.76 -16.88
N SER A 356 -1.72 9.85 -16.28
CA SER A 356 -2.85 9.86 -15.34
C SER A 356 -3.95 10.77 -15.85
N ILE A 357 -5.20 10.41 -15.56
CA ILE A 357 -6.39 11.20 -15.87
C ILE A 357 -7.10 11.62 -14.57
N PRO A 358 -7.69 12.81 -14.52
CA PRO A 358 -8.38 13.28 -13.33
C PRO A 358 -9.70 12.55 -13.13
N VAL A 359 -10.00 12.21 -11.88
CA VAL A 359 -11.31 11.77 -11.40
C VAL A 359 -11.87 12.89 -10.53
N GLY A 360 -13.08 13.36 -10.84
CA GLY A 360 -13.71 14.45 -10.10
C GLY A 360 -14.11 14.02 -8.69
N ALA A 361 -14.81 12.88 -8.56
CA ALA A 361 -15.23 12.36 -7.26
C ALA A 361 -15.49 10.84 -7.28
N GLN A 362 -15.24 10.23 -6.13
CA GLN A 362 -15.50 8.82 -5.84
C GLN A 362 -15.96 8.70 -4.39
N SER A 363 -16.89 7.79 -4.13
CA SER A 363 -17.31 7.47 -2.77
C SER A 363 -17.25 5.96 -2.48
N SER A 364 -17.15 5.65 -1.21
CA SER A 364 -17.20 4.29 -0.68
C SER A 364 -17.94 4.28 0.64
N LYS A 365 -18.82 3.32 0.83
CA LYS A 365 -19.48 3.02 2.11
C LYS A 365 -19.31 1.54 2.40
N GLY A 366 -19.24 1.19 3.68
CA GLY A 366 -19.00 -0.19 4.03
C GLY A 366 -19.27 -0.52 5.48
N ILE A 367 -19.19 -1.82 5.75
CA ILE A 367 -19.26 -2.41 7.10
C ILE A 367 -18.03 -3.29 7.24
N GLU A 368 -17.35 -3.16 8.37
CA GLU A 368 -16.21 -3.96 8.76
C GLU A 368 -16.49 -4.63 10.10
N LEU A 369 -16.23 -5.92 10.16
CA LEU A 369 -16.36 -6.75 11.35
C LEU A 369 -15.05 -7.51 11.58
N ALA A 370 -14.59 -7.58 12.82
CA ALA A 370 -13.49 -8.47 13.21
C ALA A 370 -13.79 -9.05 14.59
N SER A 371 -13.37 -10.30 14.81
CA SER A 371 -13.49 -10.94 16.11
C SER A 371 -12.39 -11.96 16.32
N SER A 372 -11.94 -12.07 17.57
CA SER A 372 -11.08 -13.14 18.09
C SER A 372 -11.79 -13.79 19.27
N LEU A 373 -11.90 -15.11 19.29
CA LEU A 373 -12.58 -15.87 20.33
C LEU A 373 -11.77 -17.10 20.73
N ARG A 374 -11.37 -17.16 21.97
CA ARG A 374 -10.85 -18.38 22.60
C ARG A 374 -12.06 -19.27 23.01
N ILE A 375 -12.46 -20.16 22.10
CA ILE A 375 -13.61 -21.06 22.28
C ILE A 375 -13.36 -21.99 23.46
N THR A 376 -12.17 -22.57 23.51
CA THR A 376 -11.66 -23.35 24.64
C THR A 376 -10.25 -22.86 25.00
N PRO A 377 -9.65 -23.29 26.14
CA PRO A 377 -8.25 -22.92 26.44
C PRO A 377 -7.24 -23.27 25.32
N ARG A 378 -7.61 -24.23 24.45
CA ARG A 378 -6.76 -24.73 23.37
C ARG A 378 -7.22 -24.36 21.97
N LEU A 379 -8.45 -23.82 21.78
CA LEU A 379 -9.01 -23.52 20.48
C LEU A 379 -9.28 -22.02 20.36
N LEU A 380 -8.56 -21.37 19.46
CA LEU A 380 -8.73 -19.98 19.07
C LEU A 380 -9.38 -19.90 17.68
N ALA A 381 -10.43 -19.11 17.55
CA ALA A 381 -11.03 -18.71 16.28
C ALA A 381 -10.86 -17.21 16.07
N GLU A 382 -10.40 -16.82 14.91
CA GLU A 382 -10.26 -15.42 14.51
C GLU A 382 -10.86 -15.22 13.14
N GLY A 383 -11.50 -14.07 12.92
CA GLY A 383 -12.08 -13.79 11.62
C GLY A 383 -12.34 -12.31 11.42
N ASN A 384 -12.38 -11.93 10.16
CA ASN A 384 -12.83 -10.61 9.75
C ASN A 384 -13.64 -10.69 8.45
N PHE A 385 -14.51 -9.71 8.29
CA PHE A 385 -15.35 -9.56 7.11
C PHE A 385 -15.52 -8.07 6.79
N ALA A 386 -15.36 -7.73 5.53
CA ALA A 386 -15.64 -6.40 5.00
C ALA A 386 -16.67 -6.50 3.86
N TRP A 387 -17.65 -5.61 3.92
CA TRP A 387 -18.54 -5.34 2.80
C TRP A 387 -18.34 -3.89 2.38
N VAL A 388 -18.09 -3.67 1.07
CA VAL A 388 -17.75 -2.38 0.49
C VAL A 388 -18.64 -2.13 -0.72
N ASP A 389 -19.23 -0.94 -0.78
CA ASP A 389 -19.95 -0.43 -1.93
C ASP A 389 -19.29 0.90 -2.34
N ALA A 390 -18.53 0.85 -3.45
CA ALA A 390 -17.77 1.98 -3.97
C ALA A 390 -18.26 2.32 -5.38
N GLU A 391 -18.32 3.63 -5.66
CA GLU A 391 -18.76 4.13 -6.97
C GLU A 391 -18.02 5.41 -7.37
N TYR A 392 -17.88 5.64 -8.67
CA TYR A 392 -17.53 6.94 -9.21
C TYR A 392 -18.73 7.86 -9.12
N ASP A 393 -18.61 8.97 -8.38
CA ASP A 393 -19.64 10.01 -8.30
C ASP A 393 -19.54 10.99 -9.47
N ASP A 394 -18.29 11.25 -9.93
CA ASP A 394 -17.98 12.07 -11.11
C ASP A 394 -16.69 11.58 -11.76
N PHE A 395 -16.82 10.94 -12.91
CA PHE A 395 -15.68 10.50 -13.71
C PHE A 395 -16.05 10.44 -15.19
N ASN A 396 -15.31 11.18 -16.01
CA ASN A 396 -15.47 11.25 -17.45
C ASN A 396 -14.21 10.67 -18.12
N GLU A 397 -14.32 9.45 -18.65
CA GLU A 397 -13.23 8.72 -19.29
C GLU A 397 -13.22 8.97 -20.79
N LYS A 398 -12.05 9.33 -21.34
CA LYS A 398 -11.84 9.34 -22.79
C LYS A 398 -11.51 7.92 -23.26
N ILE A 399 -12.36 7.34 -24.08
CA ILE A 399 -12.18 5.98 -24.62
C ILE A 399 -11.37 5.99 -25.93
N ALA A 400 -10.96 4.80 -26.42
CA ALA A 400 -10.10 4.64 -27.60
C ALA A 400 -10.61 5.29 -28.88
N SER A 401 -11.92 5.46 -29.05
CA SER A 401 -12.51 6.18 -30.18
C SER A 401 -12.33 7.71 -30.08
N GLY A 402 -11.80 8.22 -28.95
CA GLY A 402 -11.70 9.65 -28.64
C GLY A 402 -12.96 10.23 -27.99
N ALA A 403 -14.06 9.47 -27.90
CA ALA A 403 -15.27 9.90 -27.21
C ALA A 403 -15.05 9.96 -25.69
N VAL A 404 -15.71 10.93 -25.03
CA VAL A 404 -15.75 11.05 -23.58
C VAL A 404 -17.02 10.40 -23.07
N VAL A 405 -16.89 9.43 -22.16
CA VAL A 405 -18.00 8.66 -21.60
C VAL A 405 -18.03 8.79 -20.09
N SER A 406 -19.19 9.11 -19.53
CA SER A 406 -19.37 9.16 -18.08
C SER A 406 -19.32 7.76 -17.47
N ARG A 407 -18.57 7.61 -16.39
CA ARG A 407 -18.47 6.39 -15.57
C ARG A 407 -19.19 6.52 -14.23
N LYS A 408 -20.00 7.58 -14.07
CA LYS A 408 -20.79 7.81 -12.86
C LYS A 408 -21.66 6.59 -12.52
N GLY A 409 -21.61 6.15 -11.26
CA GLY A 409 -22.33 4.98 -10.75
C GLY A 409 -21.60 3.65 -10.98
N ASN A 410 -20.50 3.64 -11.76
CA ASN A 410 -19.70 2.42 -11.93
C ASN A 410 -18.79 2.19 -10.71
N THR A 411 -18.58 0.94 -10.38
CA THR A 411 -17.61 0.53 -9.34
C THR A 411 -16.17 0.74 -9.86
N PRO A 412 -15.28 1.36 -9.09
CA PRO A 412 -13.87 1.44 -9.43
C PRO A 412 -13.23 0.06 -9.64
N THR A 413 -12.23 -0.01 -10.52
CA THR A 413 -11.52 -1.26 -10.83
C THR A 413 -10.83 -1.84 -9.58
N ASN A 414 -10.74 -3.18 -9.52
CA ASN A 414 -10.07 -3.93 -8.45
C ASN A 414 -10.66 -3.72 -7.03
N VAL A 415 -11.89 -3.27 -6.91
CA VAL A 415 -12.58 -3.11 -5.61
C VAL A 415 -13.55 -4.28 -5.40
N PRO A 416 -13.23 -5.25 -4.53
CA PRO A 416 -14.13 -6.36 -4.22
C PRO A 416 -15.25 -5.89 -3.28
N LYS A 417 -16.50 -6.27 -3.59
CA LYS A 417 -17.64 -5.93 -2.71
C LYS A 417 -17.63 -6.69 -1.38
N ARG A 418 -16.93 -7.82 -1.29
CA ARG A 418 -16.84 -8.64 -0.06
C ARG A 418 -15.47 -9.27 0.04
N VAL A 419 -14.88 -9.18 1.23
CA VAL A 419 -13.66 -9.90 1.62
C VAL A 419 -13.90 -10.51 2.99
N GLY A 420 -13.52 -11.78 3.17
CA GLY A 420 -13.62 -12.46 4.45
C GLY A 420 -12.42 -13.35 4.70
N ASN A 421 -11.96 -13.39 5.94
CA ASN A 421 -10.89 -14.26 6.39
C ASN A 421 -11.32 -14.97 7.67
N LEU A 422 -10.91 -16.22 7.82
CA LEU A 422 -11.12 -17.06 9.00
C LEU A 422 -9.85 -17.83 9.31
N TRP A 423 -9.48 -17.88 10.58
CA TRP A 423 -8.39 -18.70 11.10
C TRP A 423 -8.88 -19.51 12.29
N LEU A 424 -8.56 -20.78 12.31
CA LEU A 424 -8.76 -21.67 13.46
C LEU A 424 -7.43 -22.24 13.87
N THR A 425 -7.05 -22.02 15.13
CA THR A 425 -5.78 -22.48 15.70
C THR A 425 -6.07 -23.37 16.91
N TYR A 426 -5.47 -24.56 16.96
CA TYR A 426 -5.69 -25.53 18.00
C TYR A 426 -4.36 -26.08 18.58
N ASP A 427 -4.21 -25.94 19.90
CA ASP A 427 -3.12 -26.52 20.68
C ASP A 427 -3.50 -27.94 21.09
N PHE A 428 -3.19 -28.95 20.25
CA PHE A 428 -3.61 -30.33 20.48
C PHE A 428 -2.69 -31.10 21.42
N ALA A 429 -1.45 -30.61 21.65
CA ALA A 429 -0.53 -31.07 22.66
C ALA A 429 0.32 -29.89 23.19
N GLU A 430 1.12 -30.11 24.24
CA GLU A 430 1.93 -29.07 24.89
C GLU A 430 2.90 -28.39 23.91
N ASP A 431 3.50 -29.19 23.01
CA ASP A 431 4.50 -28.71 22.05
C ASP A 431 3.96 -28.62 20.61
N TRP A 432 2.67 -28.93 20.41
CA TRP A 432 2.09 -29.00 19.08
C TRP A 432 0.88 -28.06 18.91
N GLN A 433 0.97 -27.22 17.91
CA GLN A 433 -0.11 -26.34 17.48
C GLN A 433 -0.36 -26.55 15.99
N GLY A 434 -1.63 -26.64 15.60
CA GLY A 434 -2.02 -26.68 14.20
C GLY A 434 -3.15 -25.72 13.92
N GLY A 435 -3.33 -25.39 12.64
CA GLY A 435 -4.41 -24.50 12.26
C GLY A 435 -4.77 -24.61 10.80
N VAL A 436 -5.95 -24.09 10.49
CA VAL A 436 -6.46 -23.94 9.14
C VAL A 436 -6.94 -22.50 8.95
N ASP A 437 -6.82 -22.01 7.72
CA ASP A 437 -7.31 -20.70 7.33
C ASP A 437 -8.09 -20.75 6.02
N ALA A 438 -9.00 -19.80 5.87
CA ALA A 438 -9.76 -19.57 4.65
C ALA A 438 -9.81 -18.07 4.34
N ARG A 439 -9.63 -17.71 3.06
CA ARG A 439 -9.75 -16.35 2.55
C ARG A 439 -10.67 -16.34 1.34
N TYR A 440 -11.73 -15.56 1.41
CA TYR A 440 -12.64 -15.28 0.31
C TYR A 440 -12.48 -13.85 -0.20
N VAL A 441 -12.43 -13.67 -1.51
CA VAL A 441 -12.48 -12.38 -2.18
C VAL A 441 -13.52 -12.45 -3.29
N ALA A 442 -14.47 -11.53 -3.27
CA ALA A 442 -15.50 -11.43 -4.31
C ALA A 442 -14.90 -10.98 -5.65
N GLN A 443 -15.62 -11.21 -6.74
CA GLN A 443 -15.23 -10.71 -8.06
C GLN A 443 -15.03 -9.19 -8.05
N VAL A 444 -14.12 -8.71 -8.91
CA VAL A 444 -13.87 -7.29 -9.15
C VAL A 444 -14.02 -6.95 -10.63
N TYR A 445 -14.23 -5.67 -10.92
CA TYR A 445 -14.17 -5.19 -12.30
C TYR A 445 -12.74 -4.91 -12.72
N ALA A 446 -12.43 -5.25 -13.97
CA ALA A 446 -11.11 -5.03 -14.59
C ALA A 446 -11.06 -3.72 -15.39
N ASP A 447 -12.22 -3.11 -15.68
CA ASP A 447 -12.35 -1.89 -16.46
C ASP A 447 -13.33 -0.90 -15.81
N ASN A 448 -13.13 0.39 -16.08
CA ASN A 448 -13.99 1.46 -15.57
C ASN A 448 -15.43 1.41 -16.13
N ALA A 449 -15.63 0.71 -17.25
CA ALA A 449 -16.94 0.50 -17.86
C ALA A 449 -17.77 -0.58 -17.14
N ASN A 450 -17.15 -1.35 -16.24
CA ASN A 450 -17.72 -2.52 -15.55
C ASN A 450 -18.21 -3.60 -16.52
N THR A 451 -17.56 -3.76 -17.65
CA THR A 451 -17.88 -4.77 -18.69
C THR A 451 -17.03 -6.02 -18.60
N GLN A 452 -15.92 -5.96 -17.86
CA GLN A 452 -14.95 -7.04 -17.67
C GLN A 452 -14.82 -7.36 -16.18
N THR A 453 -14.83 -8.63 -15.82
CA THR A 453 -14.72 -9.07 -14.44
C THR A 453 -13.59 -10.06 -14.21
N VAL A 454 -12.91 -9.92 -13.07
CA VAL A 454 -11.99 -10.90 -12.51
C VAL A 454 -12.79 -11.81 -11.59
N PRO A 455 -12.74 -13.14 -11.74
CA PRO A 455 -13.50 -14.07 -10.92
C PRO A 455 -13.24 -13.94 -9.42
N ALA A 456 -14.27 -14.24 -8.61
CA ALA A 456 -14.09 -14.45 -7.19
C ALA A 456 -13.27 -15.71 -6.90
N TYR A 457 -12.60 -15.74 -5.76
CA TYR A 457 -11.83 -16.93 -5.33
C TYR A 457 -11.91 -17.18 -3.83
N THR A 458 -11.65 -18.44 -3.45
CA THR A 458 -11.48 -18.86 -2.05
C THR A 458 -10.19 -19.66 -1.92
N LEU A 459 -9.33 -19.25 -1.01
CA LEU A 459 -8.08 -19.92 -0.70
C LEU A 459 -8.19 -20.60 0.66
N PHE A 460 -7.61 -21.77 0.79
CA PHE A 460 -7.46 -22.48 2.05
C PHE A 460 -5.99 -22.69 2.35
N GLY A 461 -5.63 -22.55 3.62
CA GLY A 461 -4.29 -22.83 4.12
C GLY A 461 -4.35 -23.73 5.36
N THR A 462 -3.20 -24.31 5.69
CA THR A 462 -3.01 -25.06 6.93
C THR A 462 -1.57 -24.96 7.40
N PHE A 463 -1.37 -25.07 8.70
CA PHE A 463 -0.03 -25.15 9.27
C PHE A 463 0.03 -26.14 10.42
N LEU A 464 1.25 -26.60 10.67
CA LEU A 464 1.61 -27.39 11.82
C LEU A 464 2.90 -26.81 12.43
N ARG A 465 2.87 -26.47 13.70
CA ARG A 465 3.99 -25.94 14.47
C ARG A 465 4.38 -26.93 15.54
N TYR A 466 5.68 -27.21 15.63
CA TYR A 466 6.29 -28.00 16.70
C TYR A 466 7.28 -27.13 17.48
N LYS A 467 7.12 -27.09 18.79
CA LYS A 467 8.03 -26.45 19.73
C LYS A 467 9.08 -27.48 20.14
N VAL A 468 10.29 -27.33 19.57
CA VAL A 468 11.40 -28.26 19.83
C VAL A 468 11.91 -28.16 21.28
N ASP A 469 12.03 -26.91 21.75
CA ASP A 469 12.40 -26.53 23.10
C ASP A 469 11.86 -25.13 23.46
N SER A 470 12.29 -24.55 24.60
CA SER A 470 11.86 -23.22 25.03
C SER A 470 12.28 -22.07 24.08
N HIS A 471 13.24 -22.31 23.21
CA HIS A 471 13.85 -21.29 22.34
C HIS A 471 13.55 -21.54 20.86
N THR A 472 13.34 -22.80 20.46
CA THR A 472 13.27 -23.20 19.05
C THR A 472 11.91 -23.77 18.68
N SER A 473 11.35 -23.31 17.58
CA SER A 473 10.15 -23.89 16.97
C SER A 473 10.33 -24.11 15.47
N VAL A 474 9.67 -25.13 14.95
CA VAL A 474 9.60 -25.47 13.52
C VAL A 474 8.15 -25.37 13.08
N THR A 475 7.88 -24.69 11.99
CA THR A 475 6.54 -24.54 11.42
C THR A 475 6.54 -24.97 9.96
N GLY A 476 5.73 -25.98 9.64
CA GLY A 476 5.37 -26.34 8.27
C GLY A 476 4.04 -25.70 7.90
N ARG A 477 3.94 -25.10 6.70
CA ARG A 477 2.71 -24.48 6.20
C ARG A 477 2.44 -24.88 4.76
N VAL A 478 1.16 -25.03 4.42
CA VAL A 478 0.69 -25.17 3.05
C VAL A 478 -0.27 -24.03 2.77
N ARG A 479 0.06 -23.20 1.79
CA ARG A 479 -0.82 -22.14 1.27
C ARG A 479 -1.51 -22.60 0.00
N ASN A 480 -2.69 -22.05 -0.28
CA ASN A 480 -3.49 -22.42 -1.44
C ASN A 480 -3.64 -23.95 -1.57
N LEU A 481 -4.15 -24.60 -0.51
CA LEU A 481 -4.24 -26.05 -0.34
C LEU A 481 -4.96 -26.74 -1.53
N THR A 482 -5.97 -26.10 -2.08
CA THR A 482 -6.76 -26.60 -3.23
C THR A 482 -6.08 -26.38 -4.59
N ASN A 483 -4.95 -25.64 -4.62
CA ASN A 483 -4.25 -25.21 -5.83
C ASN A 483 -5.16 -24.41 -6.79
N GLU A 484 -5.97 -23.51 -6.21
CA GLU A 484 -6.82 -22.61 -6.98
C GLU A 484 -5.98 -21.71 -7.89
N VAL A 485 -6.41 -21.50 -9.13
CA VAL A 485 -5.80 -20.57 -10.08
C VAL A 485 -6.62 -19.29 -10.05
N TYR A 486 -6.08 -18.25 -9.46
CA TYR A 486 -6.76 -16.99 -9.21
C TYR A 486 -5.89 -15.79 -9.60
N ALA A 487 -6.54 -14.66 -9.81
CA ALA A 487 -5.87 -13.38 -10.01
C ALA A 487 -6.06 -12.51 -8.77
N GLU A 488 -4.98 -11.89 -8.30
CA GLU A 488 -5.03 -10.94 -7.19
C GLU A 488 -5.64 -9.61 -7.64
N PHE A 489 -5.30 -9.15 -8.84
CA PHE A 489 -5.88 -7.95 -9.45
C PHE A 489 -5.69 -7.96 -10.98
N ALA A 490 -6.50 -7.13 -11.66
CA ALA A 490 -6.33 -6.81 -13.07
C ALA A 490 -5.34 -5.65 -13.22
N HIS A 491 -4.36 -5.80 -14.11
CA HIS A 491 -3.50 -4.71 -14.53
C HIS A 491 -4.25 -3.77 -15.51
N VAL A 492 -3.77 -2.54 -15.68
CA VAL A 492 -4.34 -1.54 -16.61
C VAL A 492 -4.43 -2.04 -18.07
N SER A 493 -3.46 -2.83 -18.50
CA SER A 493 -3.52 -3.63 -19.72
C SER A 493 -4.28 -4.94 -19.42
N PRO A 494 -4.93 -5.60 -20.40
CA PRO A 494 -5.67 -6.84 -20.14
C PRO A 494 -4.74 -8.00 -19.80
N ALA A 495 -4.14 -7.91 -18.62
CA ALA A 495 -3.30 -8.89 -17.98
C ALA A 495 -3.71 -9.02 -16.51
N TYR A 496 -3.50 -10.20 -15.95
CA TYR A 496 -3.73 -10.50 -14.54
C TYR A 496 -2.43 -10.69 -13.81
N TYR A 497 -2.33 -10.13 -12.62
CA TYR A 497 -1.35 -10.61 -11.64
C TYR A 497 -1.94 -11.83 -10.95
N LEU A 498 -1.38 -13.00 -11.29
CA LEU A 498 -1.82 -14.26 -10.73
C LEU A 498 -1.32 -14.40 -9.29
N GLY A 499 -2.14 -14.99 -8.44
CA GLY A 499 -1.73 -15.39 -7.12
C GLY A 499 -0.92 -16.68 -7.12
N SER A 500 -0.18 -16.91 -6.05
CA SER A 500 0.71 -18.06 -5.92
C SER A 500 -0.04 -19.39 -6.01
N PRO A 501 0.50 -20.40 -6.70
CA PRO A 501 -0.02 -21.77 -6.68
C PRO A 501 0.11 -22.36 -5.28
N ARG A 502 -0.25 -23.63 -5.10
CA ARG A 502 0.01 -24.33 -3.83
C ARG A 502 1.48 -24.25 -3.47
N THR A 503 1.77 -23.68 -2.31
CA THR A 503 3.13 -23.45 -1.81
C THR A 503 3.33 -24.14 -0.49
N PHE A 504 4.49 -24.79 -0.32
CA PHE A 504 4.93 -25.42 0.91
C PHE A 504 6.01 -24.56 1.54
N GLU A 505 5.85 -24.25 2.82
CA GLU A 505 6.82 -23.46 3.58
C GLU A 505 7.32 -24.24 4.78
N LEU A 506 8.61 -24.12 5.08
CA LEU A 506 9.22 -24.59 6.30
C LEU A 506 9.95 -23.41 6.96
N ALA A 507 9.61 -23.12 8.21
CA ALA A 507 10.26 -22.08 8.98
C ALA A 507 10.84 -22.65 10.26
N VAL A 508 12.07 -22.27 10.58
CA VAL A 508 12.71 -22.53 11.87
C VAL A 508 12.94 -21.19 12.55
N GLN A 509 12.45 -21.06 13.76
CA GLN A 509 12.64 -19.86 14.58
C GLN A 509 13.38 -20.26 15.86
N THR A 510 14.51 -19.60 16.11
CA THR A 510 15.29 -19.76 17.34
C THR A 510 15.49 -18.40 18.02
N ARG A 511 15.37 -18.39 19.35
CA ARG A 511 15.65 -17.21 20.20
C ARG A 511 16.85 -17.54 21.09
N PHE A 512 17.79 -16.63 21.18
CA PHE A 512 19.02 -16.78 21.96
C PHE A 512 18.95 -15.94 23.26
#